data_a1a272efbe8434a8499bb6d9713d9096
#
_entry.id   a1a272efbe8434a8499bb6d9713d9096
#
_cell.length_a   1.000
_cell.length_b   1.000
_cell.length_c   1.000
_cell.angle_alpha   90.00
_cell.angle_beta   90.00
_cell.angle_gamma   90.00
#
_symmetry.space_group_name_H-M   'P 1'
#
loop_
_entity.id
_entity.type
_entity.pdbx_description
1 polymer ?
#
loop_
_entity_poly.entity_id
_entity_poly.type
_entity_poly.pdbx_seq_one_letter_code
_entity_poly.pdbx_strand_id
1 'polypeptide(L)'
;MKKLYKISIFAVLILTVSVLLYELVIKKNTGNNGEKLSTVNETFTEINGNIPYFTKEDLTTEPFENYSELDSLNRCGVAYANICRELMPDTERGEIGMIKPSGWHTVKYDIITDGRYLYNRCHLIAYSLAGENANPKNLITGTRHFNVEGMLPFEIKVANYVRNTGNHVLYRVTPDFKGDNLVASGVLMEAYSVEDDGEGICFCVYVYNIQPGIEIDYRTGESHEI
;
A
#
# COMPACT_ATOMS: atom_id res chain seq x y z
N MET A 1 -23.38 4.74 -54.73
CA MET A 1 -23.21 5.90 -53.82
C MET A 1 -24.17 5.93 -52.64
N LYS A 2 -25.45 5.60 -52.74
CA LYS A 2 -26.39 5.65 -51.57
C LYS A 2 -26.13 4.63 -50.45
N LYS A 3 -25.45 3.51 -50.72
CA LYS A 3 -25.19 2.44 -49.74
C LYS A 3 -24.01 2.78 -48.81
N LEU A 4 -22.99 3.46 -49.29
CA LEU A 4 -21.83 3.92 -48.48
C LEU A 4 -22.24 5.02 -47.51
N TYR A 5 -23.15 5.92 -47.88
CA TYR A 5 -23.61 7.01 -47.02
C TYR A 5 -24.41 6.50 -45.80
N LYS A 6 -25.19 5.42 -45.98
CA LYS A 6 -25.97 4.80 -44.89
C LYS A 6 -25.04 4.12 -43.86
N ILE A 7 -23.95 3.48 -44.30
CA ILE A 7 -22.97 2.85 -43.41
C ILE A 7 -22.21 3.91 -42.59
N SER A 8 -21.85 5.03 -43.21
CA SER A 8 -21.17 6.14 -42.51
C SER A 8 -22.04 6.80 -41.42
N ILE A 9 -23.33 7.03 -41.72
CA ILE A 9 -24.28 7.63 -40.75
C ILE A 9 -24.51 6.67 -39.56
N PHE A 10 -24.61 5.36 -39.81
CA PHE A 10 -24.80 4.36 -38.75
C PHE A 10 -23.56 4.24 -37.85
N ALA A 11 -22.37 4.30 -38.42
CA ALA A 11 -21.11 4.29 -37.64
C ALA A 11 -20.95 5.54 -36.77
N VAL A 12 -21.31 6.71 -37.27
CA VAL A 12 -21.31 7.97 -36.52
C VAL A 12 -22.34 7.93 -35.39
N LEU A 13 -23.53 7.36 -35.64
CA LEU A 13 -24.58 7.24 -34.62
C LEU A 13 -24.14 6.31 -33.45
N ILE A 14 -23.47 5.19 -33.75
CA ILE A 14 -22.94 4.26 -32.74
C ILE A 14 -21.85 4.97 -31.91
N LEU A 15 -20.95 5.74 -32.55
CA LEU A 15 -19.89 6.45 -31.87
C LEU A 15 -20.46 7.51 -30.92
N THR A 16 -21.49 8.26 -31.34
CA THR A 16 -22.12 9.29 -30.51
C THR A 16 -22.87 8.69 -29.32
N VAL A 17 -23.54 7.53 -29.51
CA VAL A 17 -24.23 6.82 -28.43
C VAL A 17 -23.23 6.26 -27.42
N SER A 18 -22.09 5.72 -27.86
CA SER A 18 -21.07 5.21 -26.98
C SER A 18 -20.38 6.32 -26.16
N VAL A 19 -20.16 7.50 -26.75
CA VAL A 19 -19.62 8.67 -26.02
C VAL A 19 -20.64 9.18 -24.99
N LEU A 20 -21.93 9.26 -25.34
CA LEU A 20 -22.99 9.65 -24.41
C LEU A 20 -23.16 8.67 -23.25
N LEU A 21 -23.06 7.37 -23.51
CA LEU A 21 -23.09 6.33 -22.47
C LEU A 21 -21.85 6.41 -21.57
N TYR A 22 -20.67 6.68 -22.14
CA TYR A 22 -19.44 6.87 -21.39
C TYR A 22 -19.53 8.11 -20.47
N GLU A 23 -20.04 9.25 -20.97
CA GLU A 23 -20.26 10.43 -20.15
C GLU A 23 -21.34 10.24 -19.07
N LEU A 24 -22.40 9.45 -19.34
CA LEU A 24 -23.42 9.10 -18.36
C LEU A 24 -22.86 8.21 -17.25
N VAL A 25 -21.97 7.26 -17.58
CA VAL A 25 -21.29 6.41 -16.61
C VAL A 25 -20.32 7.22 -15.76
N ILE A 26 -19.56 8.14 -16.38
CA ILE A 26 -18.68 9.06 -15.63
C ILE A 26 -19.51 9.99 -14.74
N LYS A 27 -20.58 10.63 -15.23
CA LYS A 27 -21.46 11.47 -14.42
C LYS A 27 -22.13 10.72 -13.27
N LYS A 28 -22.47 9.45 -13.46
CA LYS A 28 -23.02 8.61 -12.40
C LYS A 28 -21.99 8.27 -11.33
N ASN A 29 -20.71 8.14 -11.72
CA ASN A 29 -19.60 7.92 -10.79
C ASN A 29 -19.06 9.20 -10.13
N THR A 30 -19.24 10.39 -10.78
CA THR A 30 -18.81 11.67 -10.20
C THR A 30 -19.92 12.40 -9.43
N GLY A 31 -21.17 11.96 -9.53
CA GLY A 31 -22.33 12.58 -8.88
C GLY A 31 -22.59 12.13 -7.44
N ASN A 32 -21.77 11.28 -6.85
CA ASN A 32 -22.00 10.73 -5.51
C ASN A 32 -20.84 10.94 -4.52
N ASN A 33 -20.00 11.97 -4.73
CA ASN A 33 -18.91 12.32 -3.81
C ASN A 33 -19.31 13.45 -2.83
N GLY A 34 -20.54 13.38 -2.33
CA GLY A 34 -20.95 13.95 -1.06
C GLY A 34 -21.06 12.84 -0.02
N GLU A 35 -20.14 11.87 -0.03
CA GLU A 35 -20.09 10.86 1.03
C GLU A 35 -19.59 11.50 2.32
N LYS A 36 -20.60 11.74 3.23
CA LYS A 36 -20.43 11.59 4.64
C LYS A 36 -19.45 10.44 4.84
N LEU A 37 -18.27 10.72 5.42
CA LEU A 37 -17.30 9.74 5.87
C LEU A 37 -18.02 8.79 6.84
N SER A 38 -18.71 7.78 6.30
CA SER A 38 -19.13 6.64 7.07
C SER A 38 -17.83 6.07 7.64
N THR A 39 -17.80 5.85 8.94
CA THR A 39 -16.74 5.16 9.66
C THR A 39 -16.41 3.86 8.90
N VAL A 40 -15.45 3.95 7.96
CA VAL A 40 -14.95 2.80 7.24
C VAL A 40 -14.09 2.05 8.24
N ASN A 41 -14.68 0.99 8.81
CA ASN A 41 -13.97 0.04 9.66
C ASN A 41 -13.15 -0.97 8.80
N GLU A 42 -12.84 -0.60 7.58
CA GLU A 42 -12.05 -1.44 6.70
C GLU A 42 -10.58 -1.14 6.90
N THR A 43 -9.84 -2.11 7.45
CA THR A 43 -8.40 -2.02 7.65
C THR A 43 -7.65 -2.03 6.32
N PHE A 44 -8.16 -2.77 5.33
CA PHE A 44 -7.63 -2.86 3.98
C PHE A 44 -8.72 -3.16 2.95
N THR A 45 -8.40 -3.00 1.68
CA THR A 45 -9.23 -3.42 0.56
C THR A 45 -8.38 -4.13 -0.50
N GLU A 46 -8.98 -5.12 -1.17
CA GLU A 46 -8.33 -5.78 -2.30
C GLU A 46 -8.34 -4.87 -3.54
N ILE A 47 -7.21 -4.81 -4.21
CA ILE A 47 -7.01 -4.03 -5.43
C ILE A 47 -6.78 -5.00 -6.60
N ASN A 48 -7.25 -4.63 -7.79
CA ASN A 48 -7.05 -5.41 -9.01
C ASN A 48 -7.47 -6.89 -8.90
N GLY A 49 -8.58 -7.16 -8.18
CA GLY A 49 -9.02 -8.54 -7.93
C GLY A 49 -8.00 -9.37 -7.12
N ASN A 50 -7.24 -8.70 -6.26
CA ASN A 50 -6.18 -9.27 -5.42
C ASN A 50 -4.99 -9.84 -6.23
N ILE A 51 -4.79 -9.35 -7.47
CA ILE A 51 -3.67 -9.76 -8.34
C ILE A 51 -2.64 -8.63 -8.38
N PRO A 52 -1.37 -8.88 -8.03
CA PRO A 52 -0.32 -7.86 -8.08
C PRO A 52 0.02 -7.44 -9.53
N TYR A 53 0.57 -6.24 -9.68
CA TYR A 53 0.96 -5.67 -10.97
C TYR A 53 2.37 -6.08 -11.43
N PHE A 54 2.88 -7.24 -10.98
CA PHE A 54 4.13 -7.77 -11.48
C PHE A 54 3.96 -8.32 -12.89
N THR A 55 4.96 -8.09 -13.73
CA THR A 55 5.04 -8.66 -15.07
C THR A 55 5.90 -9.94 -15.05
N LYS A 56 5.92 -10.68 -16.14
CA LYS A 56 6.78 -11.87 -16.24
C LYS A 56 8.27 -11.51 -16.17
N GLU A 57 8.62 -10.32 -16.61
CA GLU A 57 9.98 -9.79 -16.60
C GLU A 57 10.45 -9.44 -15.18
N ASP A 58 9.52 -9.19 -14.26
CA ASP A 58 9.82 -8.95 -12.84
C ASP A 58 10.16 -10.25 -12.09
N LEU A 59 9.69 -11.41 -12.59
CA LEU A 59 9.85 -12.70 -11.91
C LEU A 59 11.32 -13.14 -11.94
N THR A 60 11.93 -13.20 -10.76
CA THR A 60 13.33 -13.62 -10.58
C THR A 60 13.50 -14.35 -9.26
N THR A 61 14.47 -15.26 -9.22
CA THR A 61 14.93 -15.90 -7.98
C THR A 61 16.23 -15.27 -7.45
N GLU A 62 16.72 -14.18 -8.08
CA GLU A 62 17.87 -13.43 -7.56
C GLU A 62 17.43 -12.57 -6.38
N PRO A 63 18.07 -12.66 -5.20
CA PRO A 63 17.78 -11.82 -4.06
C PRO A 63 18.08 -10.35 -4.34
N PHE A 64 17.17 -9.46 -3.98
CA PHE A 64 17.43 -8.02 -4.03
C PHE A 64 16.56 -7.26 -3.04
N GLU A 65 17.03 -6.08 -2.64
CA GLU A 65 16.31 -5.05 -1.91
C GLU A 65 16.53 -3.70 -2.58
N ASN A 66 15.47 -2.95 -2.77
CA ASN A 66 15.53 -1.61 -3.34
C ASN A 66 14.58 -0.67 -2.59
N TYR A 67 15.12 0.46 -2.14
CA TYR A 67 14.40 1.51 -1.44
C TYR A 67 14.58 2.81 -2.21
N SER A 68 13.47 3.38 -2.69
CA SER A 68 13.53 4.66 -3.41
C SER A 68 14.14 5.76 -2.56
N GLU A 69 14.80 6.73 -3.18
CA GLU A 69 15.26 7.92 -2.48
C GLU A 69 14.08 8.68 -1.87
N LEU A 70 14.34 9.36 -0.75
CA LEU A 70 13.35 10.25 -0.16
C LEU A 70 13.07 11.41 -1.12
N ASP A 71 11.81 11.82 -1.20
CA ASP A 71 11.44 12.98 -2.00
C ASP A 71 11.82 14.32 -1.32
N SER A 72 11.49 15.45 -1.93
CA SER A 72 11.78 16.78 -1.41
C SER A 72 11.10 17.12 -0.06
N LEU A 73 10.08 16.34 0.33
CA LEU A 73 9.40 16.43 1.62
C LEU A 73 9.88 15.37 2.62
N ASN A 74 10.99 14.67 2.33
CA ASN A 74 11.54 13.55 3.09
C ASN A 74 10.55 12.38 3.27
N ARG A 75 9.70 12.13 2.25
CA ARG A 75 8.76 11.01 2.25
C ARG A 75 9.39 9.81 1.52
N CYS A 76 9.09 8.60 2.03
CA CYS A 76 9.50 7.37 1.37
C CYS A 76 8.78 7.19 0.02
N GLY A 77 9.51 6.67 -0.95
CA GLY A 77 8.93 6.12 -2.18
C GLY A 77 8.70 4.61 -2.07
N VAL A 78 8.71 3.94 -3.21
CA VAL A 78 8.50 2.49 -3.29
C VAL A 78 9.65 1.73 -2.59
N ALA A 79 9.28 0.74 -1.78
CA ALA A 79 10.18 -0.30 -1.30
C ALA A 79 9.86 -1.61 -2.05
N TYR A 80 10.86 -2.24 -2.64
CA TYR A 80 10.70 -3.42 -3.48
C TYR A 80 11.83 -4.42 -3.23
N ALA A 81 11.48 -5.67 -2.95
CA ALA A 81 12.44 -6.74 -2.68
C ALA A 81 11.98 -8.07 -3.25
N ASN A 82 12.91 -8.96 -3.48
CA ASN A 82 12.66 -10.38 -3.69
C ASN A 82 12.99 -11.11 -2.40
N ILE A 83 11.98 -11.29 -1.54
CA ILE A 83 12.14 -11.85 -0.20
C ILE A 83 12.52 -13.33 -0.30
N CYS A 84 13.63 -13.68 0.34
CA CYS A 84 14.18 -15.04 0.42
C CYS A 84 14.83 -15.26 1.78
N ARG A 85 15.29 -16.47 2.06
CA ARG A 85 15.91 -16.78 3.36
C ARG A 85 17.20 -16.00 3.61
N GLU A 86 17.95 -15.68 2.57
CA GLU A 86 19.21 -14.95 2.65
C GLU A 86 19.03 -13.50 3.12
N LEU A 87 17.88 -12.88 2.83
CA LEU A 87 17.55 -11.52 3.28
C LEU A 87 16.96 -11.50 4.70
N MET A 88 16.38 -12.61 5.16
CA MET A 88 15.78 -12.65 6.50
C MET A 88 16.83 -12.47 7.59
N PRO A 89 16.51 -11.72 8.66
CA PRO A 89 17.46 -11.47 9.73
C PRO A 89 17.79 -12.75 10.52
N ASP A 90 19.06 -12.88 10.88
CA ASP A 90 19.59 -13.85 11.83
C ASP A 90 19.90 -13.23 13.21
N THR A 91 19.68 -11.92 13.35
CA THR A 91 19.92 -11.15 14.56
C THR A 91 18.64 -10.53 15.10
N GLU A 92 18.67 -10.11 16.35
CA GLU A 92 17.55 -9.35 16.95
C GLU A 92 17.43 -7.94 16.37
N ARG A 93 16.18 -7.45 16.27
CA ARG A 93 15.88 -6.12 15.81
C ARG A 93 16.49 -5.06 16.73
N GLY A 94 17.25 -4.13 16.15
CA GLY A 94 17.81 -3.00 16.85
C GLY A 94 16.80 -1.86 17.09
N GLU A 95 17.24 -0.85 17.84
CA GLU A 95 16.44 0.35 18.08
C GLU A 95 16.36 1.22 16.82
N ILE A 96 15.18 1.83 16.59
CA ILE A 96 14.90 2.75 15.48
C ILE A 96 14.34 4.10 15.96
N GLY A 97 14.41 4.35 17.27
CA GLY A 97 13.86 5.56 17.91
C GLY A 97 14.43 6.89 17.39
N MET A 98 15.66 6.86 16.85
CA MET A 98 16.32 8.02 16.26
C MET A 98 15.72 8.46 14.92
N ILE A 99 15.05 7.58 14.18
CA ILE A 99 14.44 7.93 12.90
C ILE A 99 13.09 8.62 13.15
N LYS A 100 12.89 9.75 12.51
CA LYS A 100 11.62 10.48 12.50
C LYS A 100 11.15 10.61 11.05
N PRO A 101 10.27 9.73 10.58
CA PRO A 101 9.70 9.84 9.23
C PRO A 101 8.92 11.14 9.05
N SER A 102 8.58 11.49 7.81
CA SER A 102 7.74 12.67 7.53
C SER A 102 6.44 12.64 8.35
N GLY A 103 5.98 13.78 8.84
CA GLY A 103 4.77 13.90 9.66
C GLY A 103 4.83 13.20 11.03
N TRP A 104 6.02 12.90 11.55
CA TRP A 104 6.17 12.21 12.84
C TRP A 104 5.79 13.07 14.03
N HIS A 105 4.83 12.59 14.84
CA HIS A 105 4.51 13.12 16.16
C HIS A 105 4.59 12.02 17.23
N THR A 106 5.00 12.40 18.45
CA THR A 106 4.94 11.52 19.61
C THR A 106 3.68 11.86 20.40
N VAL A 107 2.60 11.15 20.13
CA VAL A 107 1.29 11.39 20.74
C VAL A 107 0.71 10.09 21.29
N LYS A 108 -0.06 10.22 22.39
CA LYS A 108 -0.72 9.10 23.07
C LYS A 108 -2.19 9.39 23.24
N TYR A 109 -3.02 8.32 23.13
CA TYR A 109 -4.44 8.35 23.39
C TYR A 109 -4.84 7.16 24.26
N ASP A 110 -5.74 7.39 25.22
CA ASP A 110 -6.18 6.35 26.17
C ASP A 110 -6.99 5.23 25.51
N ILE A 111 -7.62 5.52 24.38
CA ILE A 111 -8.36 4.54 23.59
C ILE A 111 -7.45 3.53 22.85
N ILE A 112 -6.17 3.83 22.72
CA ILE A 112 -5.20 2.93 22.06
C ILE A 112 -4.65 1.98 23.12
N THR A 113 -4.94 0.71 22.97
CA THR A 113 -4.38 -0.35 23.81
C THR A 113 -2.86 -0.52 23.51
N ASP A 114 -2.13 -1.15 24.45
CA ASP A 114 -0.75 -1.53 24.26
C ASP A 114 0.19 -0.33 23.97
N GLY A 115 0.49 0.43 25.02
CA GLY A 115 1.46 1.53 25.01
C GLY A 115 0.89 2.91 24.69
N ARG A 116 -0.35 3.00 24.22
CA ARG A 116 -1.11 4.23 23.88
C ARG A 116 -0.55 5.10 22.76
N TYR A 117 0.63 4.81 22.21
CA TYR A 117 1.20 5.59 21.13
C TYR A 117 0.37 5.42 19.85
N LEU A 118 -0.05 6.55 19.26
CA LEU A 118 -0.75 6.55 17.97
C LEU A 118 0.16 6.08 16.85
N TYR A 119 1.36 6.67 16.75
CA TYR A 119 2.26 6.41 15.65
C TYR A 119 3.35 5.40 15.98
N ASN A 120 3.57 4.53 15.04
CA ASN A 120 4.70 3.62 14.92
C ASN A 120 5.60 4.07 13.76
N ARG A 121 6.89 3.78 13.88
CA ARG A 121 7.80 3.80 12.73
C ARG A 121 7.56 2.52 11.96
N CYS A 122 6.65 2.59 10.98
CA CYS A 122 6.26 1.42 10.21
C CYS A 122 7.28 1.17 9.11
N HIS A 123 7.85 -0.03 9.10
CA HIS A 123 8.63 -0.48 7.96
C HIS A 123 7.71 -0.71 6.76
N LEU A 124 8.14 -0.30 5.57
CA LEU A 124 7.48 -0.69 4.32
C LEU A 124 7.76 -2.17 4.02
N ILE A 125 9.02 -2.59 4.12
CA ILE A 125 9.40 -4.01 4.16
C ILE A 125 9.82 -4.33 5.59
N ALA A 126 9.07 -5.24 6.24
CA ALA A 126 9.28 -5.58 7.64
C ALA A 126 10.71 -6.07 7.91
N TYR A 127 11.25 -5.75 9.09
CA TYR A 127 12.55 -6.26 9.54
C TYR A 127 12.62 -7.81 9.43
N SER A 128 11.54 -8.51 9.75
CA SER A 128 11.46 -9.96 9.69
C SER A 128 11.54 -10.55 8.27
N LEU A 129 11.43 -9.72 7.24
CA LEU A 129 11.48 -10.12 5.83
C LEU A 129 12.85 -9.86 5.19
N ALA A 130 13.49 -8.73 5.52
CA ALA A 130 14.70 -8.31 4.83
C ALA A 130 15.84 -7.84 5.76
N GLY A 131 15.68 -7.93 7.08
CA GLY A 131 16.74 -7.54 8.03
C GLY A 131 17.08 -6.06 8.07
N GLU A 132 16.44 -5.23 7.24
CA GLU A 132 16.70 -3.78 7.14
C GLU A 132 16.08 -3.05 8.34
N ASN A 133 16.89 -2.59 9.28
CA ASN A 133 16.42 -2.07 10.56
C ASN A 133 16.17 -0.55 10.56
N ALA A 134 17.24 0.23 10.49
CA ALA A 134 17.21 1.69 10.73
C ALA A 134 17.42 2.48 9.42
N ASN A 135 16.71 2.11 8.37
CA ASN A 135 16.76 2.76 7.07
C ASN A 135 15.65 3.81 6.96
N PRO A 136 15.97 5.12 6.86
CA PRO A 136 14.96 6.16 6.69
C PRO A 136 14.09 6.00 5.44
N LYS A 137 14.59 5.33 4.39
CA LYS A 137 13.87 5.08 3.14
C LYS A 137 12.85 3.94 3.25
N ASN A 138 12.88 3.19 4.35
CA ASN A 138 12.01 2.06 4.66
C ASN A 138 11.04 2.34 5.81
N LEU A 139 11.01 3.56 6.35
CA LEU A 139 10.22 3.88 7.54
C LEU A 139 9.26 5.03 7.26
N ILE A 140 7.97 4.80 7.49
CA ILE A 140 6.92 5.82 7.41
C ILE A 140 6.23 6.03 8.76
N THR A 141 5.59 7.17 8.93
CA THR A 141 4.67 7.43 10.04
C THR A 141 3.36 6.69 9.79
N GLY A 142 3.12 5.61 10.52
CA GLY A 142 1.90 4.84 10.44
C GLY A 142 1.25 4.69 11.82
N THR A 143 -0.08 4.55 11.85
CA THR A 143 -0.80 4.33 13.10
C THR A 143 -0.50 2.94 13.65
N ARG A 144 -0.84 2.75 14.93
CA ARG A 144 -0.75 1.42 15.54
C ARG A 144 -1.66 0.40 14.84
N HIS A 145 -2.89 0.81 14.54
CA HIS A 145 -3.86 -0.04 13.84
C HIS A 145 -3.36 -0.42 12.44
N PHE A 146 -2.91 0.57 11.66
CA PHE A 146 -2.31 0.36 10.35
C PHE A 146 -1.16 -0.66 10.38
N ASN A 147 -0.25 -0.53 11.35
CA ASN A 147 0.93 -1.38 11.47
C ASN A 147 0.57 -2.82 11.90
N VAL A 148 -0.29 -2.96 12.92
CA VAL A 148 -0.53 -4.25 13.58
C VAL A 148 -1.71 -5.02 12.98
N GLU A 149 -2.81 -4.32 12.69
CA GLU A 149 -4.02 -4.94 12.13
C GLU A 149 -4.02 -4.89 10.60
N GLY A 150 -3.30 -3.93 10.01
CA GLY A 150 -3.24 -3.73 8.58
C GLY A 150 -2.09 -4.50 7.91
N MET A 151 -0.85 -4.08 8.13
CA MET A 151 0.31 -4.61 7.40
C MET A 151 0.78 -5.97 7.92
N LEU A 152 0.91 -6.11 9.25
CA LEU A 152 1.51 -7.28 9.90
C LEU A 152 0.93 -8.64 9.46
N PRO A 153 -0.39 -8.84 9.26
CA PRO A 153 -0.93 -10.11 8.80
C PRO A 153 -0.36 -10.56 7.45
N PHE A 154 -0.16 -9.64 6.51
CA PHE A 154 0.43 -9.91 5.20
C PHE A 154 1.92 -10.20 5.31
N GLU A 155 2.64 -9.46 6.12
CA GLU A 155 4.07 -9.68 6.40
C GLU A 155 4.33 -11.05 7.01
N ILE A 156 3.51 -11.47 7.99
CA ILE A 156 3.57 -12.81 8.61
C ILE A 156 3.31 -13.90 7.56
N LYS A 157 2.33 -13.70 6.68
CA LYS A 157 2.00 -14.67 5.62
C LYS A 157 3.21 -14.89 4.71
N VAL A 158 3.86 -13.81 4.25
CA VAL A 158 5.08 -13.88 3.42
C VAL A 158 6.23 -14.53 4.19
N ALA A 159 6.50 -14.07 5.42
CA ALA A 159 7.57 -14.62 6.24
C ALA A 159 7.44 -16.15 6.48
N ASN A 160 6.22 -16.60 6.78
CA ASN A 160 5.95 -18.02 7.01
C ASN A 160 6.13 -18.83 5.73
N TYR A 161 5.65 -18.32 4.59
CA TYR A 161 5.82 -18.99 3.31
C TYR A 161 7.31 -19.18 2.98
N VAL A 162 8.11 -18.12 3.02
CA VAL A 162 9.55 -18.19 2.72
C VAL A 162 10.28 -19.12 3.69
N ARG A 163 9.96 -19.09 5.00
CA ARG A 163 10.57 -20.00 5.99
C ARG A 163 10.22 -21.45 5.76
N ASN A 164 9.00 -21.74 5.34
CA ASN A 164 8.54 -23.13 5.18
C ASN A 164 8.98 -23.77 3.87
N THR A 165 9.03 -22.99 2.78
CA THR A 165 9.32 -23.49 1.43
C THR A 165 10.77 -23.25 1.00
N GLY A 166 11.38 -22.14 1.42
CA GLY A 166 12.63 -21.62 0.88
C GLY A 166 12.49 -20.89 -0.46
N ASN A 167 11.27 -20.77 -0.97
CA ASN A 167 10.97 -20.09 -2.21
C ASN A 167 11.03 -18.57 -2.05
N HIS A 168 11.12 -17.88 -3.19
CA HIS A 168 11.19 -16.42 -3.27
C HIS A 168 9.80 -15.77 -3.37
N VAL A 169 9.67 -14.58 -2.81
CA VAL A 169 8.46 -13.76 -2.92
C VAL A 169 8.83 -12.36 -3.38
N LEU A 170 8.41 -11.99 -4.57
CA LEU A 170 8.41 -10.57 -4.96
C LEU A 170 7.46 -9.82 -4.03
N TYR A 171 7.97 -8.79 -3.37
CA TYR A 171 7.23 -8.01 -2.39
C TYR A 171 7.47 -6.53 -2.61
N ARG A 172 6.41 -5.79 -2.89
CA ARG A 172 6.46 -4.35 -3.16
C ARG A 172 5.48 -3.61 -2.29
N VAL A 173 5.94 -2.52 -1.68
CA VAL A 173 5.10 -1.63 -0.89
C VAL A 173 5.25 -0.22 -1.41
N THR A 174 4.13 0.37 -1.82
CA THR A 174 4.06 1.71 -2.37
C THR A 174 3.26 2.61 -1.44
N PRO A 175 3.89 3.56 -0.73
CA PRO A 175 3.17 4.50 0.11
C PRO A 175 2.39 5.52 -0.74
N ASP A 176 1.17 5.83 -0.30
CA ASP A 176 0.25 6.74 -0.99
C ASP A 176 0.17 8.09 -0.28
N PHE A 177 1.01 9.03 -0.70
CA PHE A 177 0.97 10.41 -0.24
C PHE A 177 0.13 11.28 -1.18
N LYS A 178 -0.92 11.93 -0.67
CA LYS A 178 -1.76 12.85 -1.44
C LYS A 178 -1.16 14.26 -1.42
N GLY A 179 -0.85 14.81 -2.59
CA GLY A 179 -0.28 16.16 -2.69
C GLY A 179 0.95 16.33 -1.78
N ASP A 180 0.91 17.36 -0.91
CA ASP A 180 2.00 17.68 0.03
C ASP A 180 1.82 17.05 1.42
N ASN A 181 0.97 16.04 1.56
CA ASN A 181 0.77 15.36 2.82
C ASN A 181 2.07 14.71 3.31
N LEU A 182 2.38 14.90 4.59
CA LEU A 182 3.57 14.33 5.24
C LEU A 182 3.34 12.92 5.79
N VAL A 183 2.07 12.52 5.95
CA VAL A 183 1.67 11.18 6.35
C VAL A 183 0.97 10.51 5.17
N ALA A 184 1.34 9.27 4.85
CA ALA A 184 0.68 8.50 3.80
C ALA A 184 -0.75 8.16 4.19
N SER A 185 -1.70 8.27 3.25
CA SER A 185 -3.10 7.82 3.45
C SER A 185 -3.20 6.31 3.62
N GLY A 186 -2.23 5.58 3.14
CA GLY A 186 -2.11 4.14 3.21
C GLY A 186 -0.93 3.64 2.38
N VAL A 187 -0.87 2.35 2.19
CA VAL A 187 0.11 1.70 1.31
C VAL A 187 -0.57 0.68 0.41
N LEU A 188 -0.10 0.57 -0.84
CA LEU A 188 -0.37 -0.57 -1.68
C LEU A 188 0.68 -1.63 -1.38
N MET A 189 0.25 -2.81 -0.92
CA MET A 189 1.10 -3.97 -0.68
C MET A 189 0.83 -5.02 -1.74
N GLU A 190 1.88 -5.50 -2.39
CA GLU A 190 1.83 -6.49 -3.44
C GLU A 190 2.81 -7.61 -3.14
N ALA A 191 2.39 -8.86 -3.34
CA ALA A 191 3.27 -10.00 -3.18
C ALA A 191 2.91 -11.14 -4.14
N TYR A 192 3.95 -11.86 -4.60
CA TYR A 192 3.83 -12.98 -5.51
C TYR A 192 4.95 -13.99 -5.30
N SER A 193 4.62 -15.24 -5.03
CA SER A 193 5.61 -16.31 -4.92
C SER A 193 6.06 -16.76 -6.30
N VAL A 194 7.40 -16.80 -6.49
CA VAL A 194 7.99 -16.92 -7.83
C VAL A 194 7.97 -18.34 -8.35
N GLU A 195 8.44 -19.33 -7.58
CA GLU A 195 8.66 -20.69 -8.04
C GLU A 195 7.37 -21.50 -8.26
N ASP A 196 6.27 -21.09 -7.62
CA ASP A 196 4.97 -21.76 -7.72
C ASP A 196 3.90 -20.92 -8.44
N ASP A 197 4.34 -19.92 -9.21
CA ASP A 197 3.45 -19.03 -9.99
C ASP A 197 2.31 -18.42 -9.16
N GLY A 198 2.61 -17.99 -7.92
CA GLY A 198 1.67 -17.33 -7.03
C GLY A 198 0.70 -18.24 -6.27
N GLU A 199 0.86 -19.58 -6.34
CA GLU A 199 -0.03 -20.50 -5.61
C GLU A 199 0.08 -20.32 -4.10
N GLY A 200 1.28 -20.09 -3.58
CA GLY A 200 1.53 -19.91 -2.14
C GLY A 200 1.24 -18.49 -1.67
N ILE A 201 1.73 -17.50 -2.40
CA ILE A 201 1.56 -16.08 -2.11
C ILE A 201 1.14 -15.32 -3.37
N CYS A 202 -0.07 -14.78 -3.34
CA CYS A 202 -0.55 -13.84 -4.35
C CYS A 202 -1.52 -12.87 -3.66
N PHE A 203 -1.17 -11.59 -3.59
CA PHE A 203 -2.09 -10.55 -3.13
C PHE A 203 -1.71 -9.16 -3.64
N CYS A 204 -2.73 -8.32 -3.76
CA CYS A 204 -2.63 -6.89 -4.04
C CYS A 204 -3.69 -6.18 -3.20
N VAL A 205 -3.25 -5.52 -2.13
CA VAL A 205 -4.12 -4.89 -1.14
C VAL A 205 -3.70 -3.46 -0.84
N TYR A 206 -4.67 -2.59 -0.67
CA TYR A 206 -4.44 -1.25 -0.13
C TYR A 206 -4.77 -1.25 1.34
N VAL A 207 -3.79 -0.98 2.18
CA VAL A 207 -3.94 -0.90 3.64
C VAL A 207 -4.07 0.57 4.03
N TYR A 208 -5.17 0.91 4.73
CA TYR A 208 -5.46 2.27 5.15
C TYR A 208 -4.69 2.68 6.40
N ASN A 209 -4.02 3.83 6.36
CA ASN A 209 -3.31 4.38 7.51
C ASN A 209 -4.27 5.15 8.44
N ILE A 210 -5.14 4.42 9.11
CA ILE A 210 -6.16 4.93 10.01
C ILE A 210 -5.97 4.41 11.43
N GLN A 211 -6.58 5.07 12.41
CA GLN A 211 -6.75 4.58 13.77
C GLN A 211 -8.22 4.78 14.17
N PRO A 212 -8.98 3.71 14.46
CA PRO A 212 -10.36 3.86 14.95
C PRO A 212 -10.46 4.80 16.15
N GLY A 213 -11.39 5.76 16.09
CA GLY A 213 -11.62 6.76 17.13
C GLY A 213 -10.63 7.94 17.12
N ILE A 214 -9.70 8.01 16.15
CA ILE A 214 -8.77 9.13 15.98
C ILE A 214 -8.91 9.71 14.57
N GLU A 215 -9.03 11.02 14.49
CA GLU A 215 -8.90 11.77 13.24
C GLU A 215 -7.46 12.24 13.05
N ILE A 216 -6.93 12.11 11.84
CA ILE A 216 -5.55 12.44 11.48
C ILE A 216 -5.54 13.53 10.41
N ASP A 217 -4.83 14.61 10.62
CA ASP A 217 -4.43 15.52 9.56
C ASP A 217 -3.22 14.94 8.83
N TYR A 218 -3.44 14.28 7.71
CA TYR A 218 -2.37 13.67 6.92
C TYR A 218 -1.36 14.68 6.38
N ARG A 219 -1.73 15.94 6.29
CA ARG A 219 -0.82 17.00 5.83
C ARG A 219 0.28 17.26 6.83
N THR A 220 -0.01 17.21 8.12
CA THR A 220 0.93 17.55 9.20
C THR A 220 1.32 16.37 10.08
N GLY A 221 0.45 15.37 10.23
CA GLY A 221 0.54 14.31 11.22
C GLY A 221 -0.09 14.68 12.57
N GLU A 222 -0.68 15.86 12.70
CA GLU A 222 -1.48 16.20 13.89
C GLU A 222 -2.74 15.32 13.96
N SER A 223 -3.27 15.13 15.18
CA SER A 223 -4.39 14.21 15.39
C SER A 223 -5.21 14.58 16.62
N HIS A 224 -6.45 14.14 16.67
CA HIS A 224 -7.33 14.28 17.84
C HIS A 224 -8.32 13.11 17.95
N GLU A 225 -8.82 12.87 19.14
CA GLU A 225 -9.85 11.87 19.42
C GLU A 225 -11.23 12.36 18.98
N ILE A 226 -12.07 11.50 18.37
CA ILE A 226 -13.41 11.80 17.85
C ILE A 226 -14.51 11.06 18.61
#